data_78b9cdd26576b6605ec7707dd316a376
#
_entry.id   78b9cdd26576b6605ec7707dd316a376
#
_cell.length_a   1.000
_cell.length_b   1.000
_cell.length_c   1.000
_cell.angle_alpha   90.00
_cell.angle_beta   90.00
_cell.angle_gamma   90.00
#
_symmetry.space_group_name_H-M   'P 1'
#
loop_
_entity.id
_entity.type
_entity.pdbx_description
1 polymer ?
#
loop_
_entity_poly.entity_id
_entity_poly.type
_entity_poly.pdbx_seq_one_letter_code
_entity_poly.pdbx_strand_id
1 'polypeptide(L)'
;MTLEEEYRLSCYEELTTLGNHNHIYLVKHKLSGEIFVKKVLSRFSLDVYKQLRDLQIPGIPKIHDLILENNSLILIEDYIHGQTLEQLLAEQTTLVYSDALAIMRKLCDVLKSLHTLTPPIIHRDLKLSNIILTSENLVYIVDFD
;
A
#
# COMPACT_ATOMS: atom_id res chain seq x y z
N MET A 1 -6.04 -13.67 18.20
CA MET A 1 -5.39 -14.31 17.05
C MET A 1 -5.61 -15.80 17.12
N THR A 2 -5.98 -16.44 16.03
CA THR A 2 -6.12 -17.90 15.95
C THR A 2 -4.77 -18.57 15.67
N LEU A 3 -4.66 -19.89 15.94
CA LEU A 3 -3.45 -20.66 15.60
C LEU A 3 -3.08 -20.58 14.10
N GLU A 4 -4.09 -20.50 13.24
CA GLU A 4 -3.88 -20.35 11.79
C GLU A 4 -3.32 -18.97 11.43
N GLU A 5 -3.80 -17.92 12.06
CA GLU A 5 -3.29 -16.55 11.88
C GLU A 5 -1.86 -16.41 12.41
N GLU A 6 -1.55 -17.02 13.57
CA GLU A 6 -0.18 -17.09 14.10
C GLU A 6 0.76 -17.80 13.13
N TYR A 7 0.32 -18.94 12.60
CA TYR A 7 1.10 -19.67 11.59
C TYR A 7 1.35 -18.84 10.34
N ARG A 8 0.32 -18.16 9.79
CA ARG A 8 0.48 -17.29 8.62
C ARG A 8 1.47 -16.17 8.86
N LEU A 9 1.38 -15.49 10.00
CA LEU A 9 2.35 -14.44 10.36
C LEU A 9 3.77 -14.99 10.55
N SER A 10 3.91 -16.19 11.10
CA SER A 10 5.22 -16.82 11.29
C SER A 10 5.94 -17.15 9.98
N CYS A 11 5.21 -17.21 8.86
CA CYS A 11 5.78 -17.39 7.52
C CYS A 11 6.54 -16.17 7.00
N TYR A 12 6.39 -15.00 7.64
CA TYR A 12 7.06 -13.77 7.25
C TYR A 12 8.20 -13.44 8.21
N GLU A 13 9.36 -13.12 7.67
CA GLU A 13 10.54 -12.66 8.40
C GLU A 13 10.68 -11.14 8.23
N GLU A 14 10.74 -10.39 9.32
CA GLU A 14 10.97 -8.96 9.28
C GLU A 14 12.41 -8.66 8.92
N LEU A 15 12.63 -7.89 7.87
CA LEU A 15 13.97 -7.52 7.38
C LEU A 15 14.40 -6.15 7.92
N THR A 16 13.55 -5.15 7.79
CA THR A 16 13.82 -3.77 8.22
C THR A 16 12.52 -2.98 8.37
N THR A 17 12.59 -1.86 9.07
CA THR A 17 11.50 -0.86 9.09
C THR A 17 11.54 0.00 7.83
N LEU A 18 10.38 0.41 7.34
CA LEU A 18 10.25 1.32 6.21
C LEU A 18 9.89 2.73 6.68
N GLY A 19 10.66 3.71 6.20
CA GLY A 19 10.45 5.12 6.55
C GLY A 19 10.73 5.42 8.02
N ASN A 20 10.20 6.56 8.49
CA ASN A 20 10.33 7.01 9.89
C ASN A 20 9.24 6.45 10.82
N HIS A 21 8.45 5.48 10.35
CA HIS A 21 7.32 4.92 11.07
C HIS A 21 7.65 3.55 11.64
N ASN A 22 7.62 3.43 12.97
CA ASN A 22 7.91 2.18 13.70
C ASN A 22 6.83 1.09 13.52
N HIS A 23 5.94 1.23 12.53
CA HIS A 23 4.80 0.33 12.33
C HIS A 23 4.71 -0.23 10.90
N ILE A 24 5.72 0.06 10.05
CA ILE A 24 5.79 -0.43 8.69
C ILE A 24 7.11 -1.16 8.50
N TYR A 25 7.03 -2.41 8.06
CA TYR A 25 8.16 -3.31 7.93
C TYR A 25 8.23 -3.89 6.53
N LEU A 26 9.43 -3.98 5.99
CA LEU A 26 9.72 -4.85 4.88
C LEU A 26 9.84 -6.27 5.40
N VAL A 27 9.09 -7.20 4.84
CA VAL A 27 9.09 -8.60 5.26
C VAL A 27 9.33 -9.53 4.09
N LYS A 28 9.92 -10.69 4.36
CA LYS A 28 10.19 -11.74 3.37
C LYS A 28 9.38 -12.97 3.72
N HIS A 29 8.65 -13.51 2.76
CA HIS A 29 7.99 -14.79 2.94
C HIS A 29 9.03 -15.92 2.89
N LYS A 30 9.12 -16.70 3.95
CA LYS A 30 10.20 -17.70 4.18
C LYS A 30 10.26 -18.80 3.12
N LEU A 31 9.13 -19.19 2.56
CA LEU A 31 9.05 -20.27 1.57
C LEU A 31 9.27 -19.76 0.14
N SER A 32 8.57 -18.69 -0.27
CA SER A 32 8.68 -18.17 -1.64
C SER A 32 9.88 -17.24 -1.85
N GLY A 33 10.39 -16.64 -0.77
CA GLY A 33 11.43 -15.59 -0.85
C GLY A 33 10.93 -14.24 -1.32
N GLU A 34 9.64 -14.10 -1.59
CA GLU A 34 9.02 -12.84 -2.03
C GLU A 34 8.99 -11.81 -0.91
N ILE A 35 9.05 -10.55 -1.32
CA ILE A 35 9.10 -9.39 -0.43
C ILE A 35 7.72 -8.73 -0.37
N PHE A 36 7.28 -8.41 0.83
CA PHE A 36 6.00 -7.76 1.14
C PHE A 36 6.21 -6.61 2.12
N VAL A 37 5.15 -5.83 2.30
CA VAL A 37 5.06 -4.82 3.35
C VAL A 37 4.12 -5.31 4.44
N LYS A 38 4.59 -5.30 5.68
CA LYS A 38 3.77 -5.52 6.87
C LYS A 38 3.50 -4.18 7.54
N LYS A 39 2.23 -3.88 7.78
CA LYS A 39 1.80 -2.70 8.54
C LYS A 39 1.06 -3.12 9.80
N VAL A 40 1.26 -2.39 10.89
CA VAL A 40 0.52 -2.54 12.15
C VAL A 40 -0.26 -1.26 12.39
N LEU A 41 -1.56 -1.30 12.14
CA LEU A 41 -2.44 -0.14 12.19
C LEU A 41 -3.22 -0.11 13.49
N SER A 42 -3.12 0.99 14.24
CA SER A 42 -3.90 1.23 15.46
C SER A 42 -5.22 1.96 15.19
N ARG A 43 -5.32 2.63 14.04
CA ARG A 43 -6.53 3.27 13.54
C ARG A 43 -6.81 2.70 12.15
N PHE A 44 -7.97 2.13 11.94
CA PHE A 44 -8.34 1.50 10.68
C PHE A 44 -9.85 1.30 10.58
N SER A 45 -10.34 1.17 9.35
CA SER A 45 -11.66 0.64 9.06
C SER A 45 -11.51 -0.77 8.47
N LEU A 46 -11.85 -1.78 9.25
CA LEU A 46 -11.72 -3.18 8.82
C LEU A 46 -12.51 -3.46 7.53
N ASP A 47 -13.68 -2.86 7.38
CA ASP A 47 -14.53 -3.06 6.21
C ASP A 47 -13.88 -2.48 4.94
N VAL A 48 -13.19 -1.35 5.05
CA VAL A 48 -12.42 -0.76 3.94
C VAL A 48 -11.30 -1.71 3.51
N TYR A 49 -10.50 -2.22 4.46
CA TYR A 49 -9.40 -3.13 4.13
C TYR A 49 -9.88 -4.48 3.58
N LYS A 50 -10.99 -5.02 4.08
CA LYS A 50 -11.63 -6.21 3.49
C LYS A 50 -12.08 -5.95 2.06
N GLN A 51 -12.72 -4.81 1.80
CA GLN A 51 -13.18 -4.43 0.47
C GLN A 51 -12.00 -4.25 -0.49
N LEU A 52 -10.91 -3.60 -0.08
CA LEU A 52 -9.67 -3.47 -0.87
C LEU A 52 -9.04 -4.82 -1.20
N ARG A 53 -9.00 -5.74 -0.22
CA ARG A 53 -8.48 -7.09 -0.42
C ARG A 53 -9.30 -7.87 -1.45
N ASP A 54 -10.62 -7.82 -1.31
CA ASP A 54 -11.53 -8.67 -2.09
C ASP A 54 -11.69 -8.15 -3.54
N LEU A 55 -11.57 -6.84 -3.76
CA LEU A 55 -11.76 -6.22 -5.09
C LEU A 55 -10.49 -6.15 -5.94
N GLN A 56 -9.30 -6.20 -5.34
CA GLN A 56 -8.00 -6.13 -6.05
C GLN A 56 -7.95 -5.00 -7.09
N ILE A 57 -8.12 -3.77 -6.65
CA ILE A 57 -8.20 -2.57 -7.51
C ILE A 57 -6.82 -2.27 -8.11
N PRO A 58 -6.70 -2.11 -9.46
CA PRO A 58 -5.45 -1.68 -10.09
C PRO A 58 -4.95 -0.34 -9.53
N GLY A 59 -3.65 -0.24 -9.24
CA GLY A 59 -3.06 0.94 -8.61
C GLY A 59 -3.17 0.99 -7.09
N ILE A 60 -3.70 -0.07 -6.47
CA ILE A 60 -3.68 -0.31 -5.02
C ILE A 60 -2.86 -1.57 -4.76
N PRO A 61 -1.92 -1.59 -3.79
CA PRO A 61 -1.19 -2.80 -3.43
C PRO A 61 -2.16 -3.92 -3.05
N LYS A 62 -1.92 -5.12 -3.58
CA LYS A 62 -2.75 -6.27 -3.24
C LYS A 62 -2.53 -6.65 -1.79
N ILE A 63 -3.63 -6.87 -1.07
CA ILE A 63 -3.61 -7.32 0.31
C ILE A 63 -3.63 -8.85 0.33
N HIS A 64 -2.67 -9.45 1.02
CA HIS A 64 -2.53 -10.90 1.18
C HIS A 64 -3.12 -11.38 2.49
N ASP A 65 -2.84 -10.68 3.60
CA ASP A 65 -3.33 -11.03 4.92
C ASP A 65 -3.87 -9.81 5.68
N LEU A 66 -4.96 -10.04 6.42
CA LEU A 66 -5.57 -9.11 7.37
C LEU A 66 -5.80 -9.87 8.67
N ILE A 67 -5.11 -9.49 9.73
CA ILE A 67 -5.16 -10.16 11.03
C ILE A 67 -5.42 -9.14 12.12
N LEU A 68 -6.44 -9.37 12.94
CA LEU A 68 -6.77 -8.55 14.10
C LEU A 68 -6.02 -9.07 15.33
N GLU A 69 -5.22 -8.21 15.96
CA GLU A 69 -4.50 -8.51 17.18
C GLU A 69 -4.53 -7.30 18.14
N ASN A 70 -5.00 -7.51 19.38
CA ASN A 70 -4.95 -6.51 20.45
C ASN A 70 -5.40 -5.09 20.04
N ASN A 71 -6.54 -4.98 19.36
CA ASN A 71 -7.07 -3.73 18.79
C ASN A 71 -6.23 -3.09 17.67
N SER A 72 -5.26 -3.80 17.12
CA SER A 72 -4.51 -3.40 15.94
C SER A 72 -4.85 -4.30 14.76
N LEU A 73 -4.75 -3.76 13.55
CA LEU A 73 -4.84 -4.53 12.32
C LEU A 73 -3.44 -4.76 11.78
N ILE A 74 -3.06 -6.02 11.65
CA ILE A 74 -1.84 -6.42 10.94
C ILE A 74 -2.23 -6.68 9.49
N LEU A 75 -1.59 -5.97 8.59
CA LEU A 75 -1.80 -5.99 7.15
C LEU A 75 -0.53 -6.47 6.46
N ILE A 76 -0.64 -7.45 5.58
CA ILE A 76 0.42 -7.84 4.65
C ILE A 76 -0.03 -7.50 3.24
N GLU A 77 0.74 -6.67 2.55
CA GLU A 77 0.45 -6.21 1.19
C GLU A 77 1.66 -6.29 0.27
N ASP A 78 1.44 -6.18 -1.04
CA ASP A 78 2.52 -6.14 -2.02
C ASP A 78 3.53 -5.02 -1.70
N TYR A 79 4.81 -5.34 -1.85
CA TYR A 79 5.84 -4.32 -1.93
C TYR A 79 5.90 -3.75 -3.35
N ILE A 80 5.61 -2.46 -3.50
CA ILE A 80 5.63 -1.79 -4.80
C ILE A 80 7.03 -1.28 -5.10
N HIS A 81 7.67 -1.88 -6.11
CA HIS A 81 8.98 -1.45 -6.60
C HIS A 81 8.85 -0.15 -7.40
N GLY A 82 9.27 0.97 -6.83
CA GLY A 82 9.18 2.29 -7.46
C GLY A 82 9.70 3.39 -6.55
N GLN A 83 9.51 4.63 -7.01
CA GLN A 83 9.81 5.84 -6.23
C GLN A 83 8.51 6.55 -5.87
N THR A 84 8.46 7.14 -4.68
CA THR A 84 7.39 8.09 -4.39
C THR A 84 7.54 9.33 -5.26
N LEU A 85 6.44 10.02 -5.54
CA LEU A 85 6.50 11.30 -6.25
C LEU A 85 7.30 12.35 -5.47
N GLU A 86 7.33 12.25 -4.14
CA GLU A 86 8.17 13.10 -3.28
C GLU A 86 9.66 12.87 -3.55
N GLN A 87 10.10 11.60 -3.61
CA GLN A 87 11.49 11.24 -3.95
C GLN A 87 11.86 11.68 -5.36
N LEU A 88 10.97 11.42 -6.33
CA LEU A 88 11.19 11.80 -7.72
C LEU A 88 11.37 13.31 -7.88
N LEU A 89 10.55 14.12 -7.23
CA LEU A 89 10.67 15.59 -7.27
C LEU A 89 11.88 16.11 -6.49
N ALA A 90 12.31 15.41 -5.44
CA ALA A 90 13.55 15.77 -4.73
C ALA A 90 14.79 15.57 -5.61
N GLU A 91 14.79 14.56 -6.47
CA GLU A 91 15.89 14.28 -7.40
C GLU A 91 15.87 15.16 -8.65
N GLN A 92 14.70 15.40 -9.23
CA GLN A 92 14.55 16.08 -10.53
C GLN A 92 14.12 17.53 -10.44
N THR A 93 13.75 18.02 -9.24
CA THR A 93 13.21 19.39 -8.99
C THR A 93 11.90 19.71 -9.73
N THR A 94 11.71 19.26 -10.97
CA THR A 94 10.51 19.49 -11.78
C THR A 94 10.22 18.28 -12.66
N LEU A 95 8.95 18.06 -12.97
CA LEU A 95 8.52 17.11 -13.99
C LEU A 95 8.22 17.85 -15.31
N VAL A 96 8.50 17.19 -16.43
CA VAL A 96 8.01 17.66 -17.73
C VAL A 96 6.47 17.63 -17.72
N TYR A 97 5.85 18.64 -18.31
CA TYR A 97 4.38 18.79 -18.30
C TYR A 97 3.64 17.53 -18.78
N SER A 98 4.12 16.90 -19.87
CA SER A 98 3.52 15.67 -20.40
C SER A 98 3.55 14.51 -19.40
N ASP A 99 4.64 14.36 -18.67
CA ASP A 99 4.81 13.29 -17.68
C ASP A 99 3.93 13.54 -16.45
N ALA A 100 3.91 14.80 -15.97
CA ALA A 100 3.02 15.20 -14.89
C ALA A 100 1.55 14.95 -15.24
N LEU A 101 1.13 15.29 -16.47
CA LEU A 101 -0.23 15.06 -16.93
C LEU A 101 -0.56 13.55 -17.01
N ALA A 102 0.39 12.74 -17.51
CA ALA A 102 0.21 11.28 -17.58
C ALA A 102 0.05 10.66 -16.19
N ILE A 103 0.86 11.08 -15.22
CA ILE A 103 0.77 10.64 -13.82
C ILE A 103 -0.58 11.04 -13.23
N MET A 104 -1.01 12.29 -13.42
CA MET A 104 -2.28 12.79 -12.91
C MET A 104 -3.48 12.04 -13.48
N ARG A 105 -3.47 11.69 -14.77
CA ARG A 105 -4.54 10.88 -15.39
C ARG A 105 -4.63 9.50 -14.74
N LYS A 106 -3.50 8.80 -14.58
CA LYS A 106 -3.47 7.49 -13.91
C LYS A 106 -3.93 7.56 -12.46
N LEU A 107 -3.52 8.60 -11.73
CA LEU A 107 -3.98 8.85 -10.37
C LEU A 107 -5.50 9.03 -10.32
N CYS A 108 -6.07 9.81 -11.24
CA CYS A 108 -7.52 10.00 -11.35
C CYS A 108 -8.25 8.68 -11.65
N ASP A 109 -7.69 7.81 -12.49
CA ASP A 109 -8.28 6.51 -12.78
C ASP A 109 -8.35 5.61 -11.54
N VAL A 110 -7.29 5.57 -10.73
CA VAL A 110 -7.27 4.83 -9.45
C VAL A 110 -8.31 5.42 -8.50
N LEU A 111 -8.33 6.73 -8.30
CA LEU A 111 -9.29 7.40 -7.43
C LEU A 111 -10.73 7.19 -7.88
N LYS A 112 -10.98 7.23 -9.19
CA LYS A 112 -12.30 6.93 -9.76
C LYS A 112 -12.74 5.51 -9.40
N SER A 113 -11.85 4.53 -9.50
CA SER A 113 -12.15 3.15 -9.12
C SER A 113 -12.56 3.03 -7.65
N LEU A 114 -11.92 3.78 -6.75
CA LEU A 114 -12.25 3.82 -5.33
C LEU A 114 -13.57 4.55 -5.04
N HIS A 115 -13.78 5.71 -5.68
CA HIS A 115 -14.93 6.58 -5.40
C HIS A 115 -16.24 6.07 -6.00
N THR A 116 -16.18 5.19 -7.01
CA THR A 116 -17.37 4.58 -7.64
C THR A 116 -17.84 3.30 -6.93
N LEU A 117 -17.13 2.84 -5.91
CA LEU A 117 -17.55 1.71 -5.09
C LEU A 117 -18.80 2.04 -4.25
N THR A 118 -19.48 1.00 -3.78
CA THR A 118 -20.63 1.12 -2.87
C THR A 118 -20.40 0.24 -1.65
N PRO A 119 -20.06 0.82 -0.48
CA PRO A 119 -19.80 2.24 -0.23
C PRO A 119 -18.48 2.71 -0.86
N PRO A 120 -18.34 4.02 -1.17
CA PRO A 120 -17.10 4.55 -1.73
C PRO A 120 -15.96 4.51 -0.71
N ILE A 121 -14.75 4.28 -1.20
CA ILE A 121 -13.53 4.36 -0.39
C ILE A 121 -12.85 5.70 -0.67
N ILE A 122 -12.60 6.47 0.38
CA ILE A 122 -11.89 7.75 0.32
C ILE A 122 -10.55 7.60 1.01
N HIS A 123 -9.47 7.98 0.32
CA HIS A 123 -8.10 7.79 0.81
C HIS A 123 -7.75 8.65 2.03
N ARG A 124 -8.21 9.89 2.10
CA ARG A 124 -8.06 10.91 3.15
C ARG A 124 -6.65 11.48 3.38
N ASP A 125 -5.59 10.79 2.98
CA ASP A 125 -4.20 11.27 3.14
C ASP A 125 -3.43 11.24 1.81
N LEU A 126 -4.05 11.76 0.74
CA LEU A 126 -3.39 11.80 -0.57
C LEU A 126 -2.30 12.89 -0.59
N LYS A 127 -1.05 12.46 -0.73
CA LYS A 127 0.14 13.32 -0.77
C LYS A 127 1.24 12.65 -1.61
N LEU A 128 2.27 13.41 -1.98
CA LEU A 128 3.34 12.94 -2.87
C LEU A 128 4.09 11.72 -2.32
N SER A 129 4.24 11.62 -0.99
CA SER A 129 4.88 10.45 -0.35
C SER A 129 4.04 9.18 -0.38
N ASN A 130 2.72 9.28 -0.64
CA ASN A 130 1.79 8.16 -0.71
C ASN A 130 1.43 7.76 -2.16
N ILE A 131 2.13 8.31 -3.14
CA ILE A 131 1.99 7.97 -4.55
C ILE A 131 3.30 7.41 -5.05
N ILE A 132 3.30 6.16 -5.53
CA ILE A 132 4.48 5.48 -6.07
C ILE A 132 4.37 5.38 -7.58
N LEU A 133 5.43 5.78 -8.28
CA LEU A 133 5.63 5.58 -9.70
C LEU A 133 6.62 4.43 -9.92
N THR A 134 6.22 3.40 -10.65
CA THR A 134 7.08 2.27 -10.99
C THR A 134 7.93 2.56 -12.24
N SER A 135 8.96 1.73 -12.48
CA SER A 135 9.76 1.79 -13.71
C SER A 135 8.95 1.54 -14.99
N GLU A 136 7.80 0.88 -14.89
CA GLU A 136 6.85 0.65 -15.98
C GLU A 136 5.83 1.79 -16.12
N ASN A 137 6.04 2.90 -15.45
CA ASN A 137 5.14 4.05 -15.40
C ASN A 137 3.73 3.73 -14.86
N LEU A 138 3.59 2.73 -13.99
CA LEU A 138 2.37 2.49 -13.24
C LEU A 138 2.32 3.38 -12.01
N VAL A 139 1.12 3.84 -11.65
CA VAL A 139 0.87 4.66 -10.45
C VAL A 139 0.16 3.83 -9.41
N TYR A 140 0.71 3.81 -8.20
CA TYR A 140 0.10 3.19 -7.02
C TYR A 140 -0.18 4.23 -5.95
N ILE A 141 -1.31 4.08 -5.26
CA ILE A 141 -1.65 4.83 -4.05
C ILE A 141 -1.50 3.89 -2.85
N VAL A 142 -0.76 4.33 -1.86
CA VAL A 142 -0.48 3.57 -0.62
C VAL A 142 -0.95 4.33 0.60
N ASP A 143 -0.98 3.66 1.76
CA ASP A 143 -1.26 4.26 3.08
C ASP A 143 -2.65 4.90 3.18
N PHE A 144 -3.68 4.05 3.19
CA PHE A 144 -5.06 4.44 3.50
C PHE A 144 -5.22 4.72 5.00
N ASP A 145 -5.82 5.86 5.34
CA ASP A 145 -6.17 6.25 6.71
C ASP A 145 -7.65 5.97 7.03
#